data_907e01bbba4b54985e5d9f2311670b29
#
_entry.id   907e01bbba4b54985e5d9f2311670b29
#
_cell.length_a   1.000
_cell.length_b   1.000
_cell.length_c   1.000
_cell.angle_alpha   90.00
_cell.angle_beta   90.00
_cell.angle_gamma   90.00
#
_symmetry.space_group_name_H-M   'P 1'
#
loop_
_entity.id
_entity.type
_entity.pdbx_description
1 polymer ?
#
loop_
_entity_poly.entity_id
_entity_poly.type
_entity_poly.pdbx_seq_one_letter_code
_entity_poly.pdbx_strand_id
1 'polypeptide(L)'
;DIQELQQVKGLIRRTEARAGARHSGVQPERIHFLDLPFYETGRVRKKPLGPDDIQITADLLDSIKPHQIYAAGDLSDPHGTHRVCLGAVFQAMETLADNEWTKACETWLYRGAWQEWEPHEIEMAVPLSPEEVERKRMAIFKHESQKDRALFPGPTDSREFWQRAEDRNKDTARIYDKLGLPEYE
;
A
#
# COMPACT_ATOMS: atom_id res chain seq x y z
N ASP A 1 -20.59 21.89 -6.96
CA ASP A 1 -19.54 22.04 -7.95
C ASP A 1 -18.61 20.82 -7.95
N ILE A 2 -18.10 20.39 -9.12
CA ILE A 2 -17.32 19.14 -9.24
C ILE A 2 -16.01 19.22 -8.44
N GLN A 3 -15.37 20.37 -8.43
CA GLN A 3 -14.10 20.58 -7.72
C GLN A 3 -14.27 20.53 -6.20
N GLU A 4 -15.28 21.18 -5.66
CA GLU A 4 -15.60 21.15 -4.24
C GLU A 4 -15.93 19.70 -3.78
N LEU A 5 -16.71 18.98 -4.58
CA LEU A 5 -17.02 17.58 -4.30
C LEU A 5 -15.76 16.69 -4.28
N GLN A 6 -14.81 16.93 -5.19
CA GLN A 6 -13.53 16.22 -5.21
C GLN A 6 -12.70 16.53 -3.98
N GLN A 7 -12.66 17.78 -3.53
CA GLN A 7 -11.99 18.20 -2.30
C GLN A 7 -12.58 17.49 -1.08
N VAL A 8 -13.90 17.49 -0.94
CA VAL A 8 -14.58 16.79 0.18
C VAL A 8 -14.25 15.30 0.17
N LYS A 9 -14.32 14.64 -0.98
CA LYS A 9 -13.94 13.23 -1.11
C LYS A 9 -12.48 12.98 -0.73
N GLY A 10 -11.58 13.88 -1.13
CA GLY A 10 -10.17 13.82 -0.75
C GLY A 10 -9.96 13.93 0.76
N LEU A 11 -10.63 14.86 1.41
CA LEU A 11 -10.57 15.05 2.86
C LEU A 11 -11.13 13.85 3.63
N ILE A 12 -12.25 13.28 3.20
CA ILE A 12 -12.80 12.05 3.79
C ILE A 12 -11.77 10.93 3.72
N ARG A 13 -11.23 10.63 2.54
CA ARG A 13 -10.24 9.56 2.36
C ARG A 13 -8.96 9.78 3.16
N ARG A 14 -8.49 11.01 3.26
CA ARG A 14 -7.33 11.37 4.07
C ARG A 14 -7.59 11.12 5.57
N THR A 15 -8.78 11.47 6.05
CA THR A 15 -9.18 11.23 7.44
C THR A 15 -9.28 9.74 7.73
N GLU A 16 -9.87 8.96 6.84
CA GLU A 16 -9.97 7.50 6.93
C GLU A 16 -8.59 6.84 6.93
N ALA A 17 -7.70 7.23 6.00
CA ALA A 17 -6.35 6.71 5.93
C ALA A 17 -5.55 7.01 7.21
N ARG A 18 -5.70 8.22 7.77
CA ARG A 18 -5.10 8.57 9.07
C ARG A 18 -5.66 7.72 10.20
N ALA A 19 -6.96 7.47 10.22
CA ALA A 19 -7.59 6.64 11.23
C ALA A 19 -7.12 5.17 11.14
N GLY A 20 -7.00 4.61 9.94
CA GLY A 20 -6.45 3.28 9.69
C GLY A 20 -5.00 3.15 10.16
N ALA A 21 -4.14 4.10 9.76
CA ALA A 21 -2.73 4.11 10.16
C ALA A 21 -2.56 4.20 11.70
N ARG A 22 -3.32 5.09 12.35
CA ARG A 22 -3.32 5.20 13.83
C ARG A 22 -3.79 3.93 14.50
N HIS A 23 -4.81 3.29 13.97
CA HIS A 23 -5.30 2.01 14.49
C HIS A 23 -4.24 0.92 14.40
N SER A 24 -3.41 0.96 13.37
CA SER A 24 -2.26 0.08 13.19
C SER A 24 -1.02 0.47 14.05
N GLY A 25 -1.12 1.51 14.89
CA GLY A 25 -0.07 1.92 15.81
C GLY A 25 0.87 3.01 15.28
N VAL A 26 0.63 3.56 14.08
CA VAL A 26 1.46 4.65 13.54
C VAL A 26 1.13 5.96 14.25
N GLN A 27 2.15 6.64 14.75
CA GLN A 27 2.00 7.94 15.42
C GLN A 27 1.56 9.02 14.41
N PRO A 28 0.70 9.98 14.79
CA PRO A 28 0.14 10.98 13.88
C PRO A 28 1.20 11.77 13.09
N GLU A 29 2.29 12.13 13.74
CA GLU A 29 3.41 12.90 13.17
C GLU A 29 4.26 12.11 12.18
N ARG A 30 4.08 10.79 12.11
CA ARG A 30 4.71 9.89 11.15
C ARG A 30 3.83 9.53 9.95
N ILE A 31 2.65 10.15 9.84
CA ILE A 31 1.72 9.93 8.74
C ILE A 31 1.83 11.11 7.78
N HIS A 32 2.43 10.88 6.61
CA HIS A 32 2.67 11.89 5.60
C HIS A 32 1.71 11.71 4.41
N PHE A 33 1.15 12.80 3.92
CA PHE A 33 0.36 12.85 2.69
C PHE A 33 1.08 13.77 1.71
N LEU A 34 1.67 13.21 0.67
CA LEU A 34 2.56 13.94 -0.22
C LEU A 34 1.83 14.81 -1.24
N ASP A 35 0.56 14.55 -1.48
CA ASP A 35 -0.25 15.28 -2.48
C ASP A 35 0.43 15.38 -3.86
N LEU A 36 1.00 14.27 -4.31
CA LEU A 36 1.78 14.19 -5.54
C LEU A 36 1.00 14.71 -6.74
N PRO A 37 1.57 15.60 -7.57
CA PRO A 37 0.90 16.24 -8.71
C PRO A 37 0.32 15.28 -9.77
N PHE A 38 0.86 14.07 -9.91
CA PHE A 38 0.32 13.07 -10.84
C PHE A 38 -1.09 12.61 -10.45
N TYR A 39 -1.46 12.71 -9.16
CA TYR A 39 -2.70 12.17 -8.64
C TYR A 39 -3.80 13.21 -8.57
N GLU A 40 -4.90 12.96 -9.28
CA GLU A 40 -6.13 13.74 -9.16
C GLU A 40 -7.25 12.88 -8.59
N THR A 41 -7.84 13.32 -7.48
CA THR A 41 -8.99 12.65 -6.86
C THR A 41 -10.16 12.55 -7.84
N GLY A 42 -10.74 11.34 -7.95
CA GLY A 42 -11.90 11.09 -8.81
C GLY A 42 -11.57 10.84 -10.29
N ARG A 43 -10.30 10.89 -10.68
CA ARG A 43 -9.87 10.49 -12.03
C ARG A 43 -9.26 9.09 -12.04
N VAL A 44 -9.74 8.24 -12.92
CA VAL A 44 -9.18 6.89 -13.13
C VAL A 44 -7.84 6.99 -13.82
N ARG A 45 -7.75 7.74 -14.93
CA ARG A 45 -6.50 7.94 -15.66
C ARG A 45 -5.64 8.97 -14.94
N LYS A 46 -4.46 8.54 -14.50
CA LYS A 46 -3.48 9.39 -13.82
C LYS A 46 -2.66 10.20 -14.81
N LYS A 47 -2.12 11.32 -14.36
CA LYS A 47 -1.08 12.04 -15.12
C LYS A 47 0.20 11.20 -15.15
N PRO A 48 1.08 11.43 -16.15
CA PRO A 48 2.44 10.90 -16.10
C PRO A 48 3.18 11.39 -14.85
N LEU A 49 4.07 10.56 -14.32
CA LEU A 49 4.99 10.96 -13.26
C LEU A 49 5.89 12.09 -13.76
N GLY A 50 6.00 13.15 -12.98
CA GLY A 50 6.79 14.34 -13.30
C GLY A 50 7.93 14.59 -12.32
N PRO A 51 8.83 15.53 -12.63
CA PRO A 51 9.97 15.89 -11.75
C PRO A 51 9.53 16.32 -10.35
N ASP A 52 8.42 17.04 -10.22
CA ASP A 52 7.92 17.50 -8.93
C ASP A 52 7.48 16.33 -8.04
N ASP A 53 6.86 15.29 -8.62
CA ASP A 53 6.48 14.08 -7.89
C ASP A 53 7.72 13.37 -7.30
N ILE A 54 8.77 13.30 -8.11
CA ILE A 54 10.04 12.67 -7.75
C ILE A 54 10.73 13.48 -6.64
N GLN A 55 10.79 14.80 -6.80
CA GLN A 55 11.44 15.69 -5.83
C GLN A 55 10.74 15.64 -4.46
N ILE A 56 9.39 15.75 -4.43
CA ILE A 56 8.61 15.65 -3.19
C ILE A 56 8.87 14.30 -2.48
N THR A 57 8.96 13.22 -3.26
CA THR A 57 9.23 11.89 -2.71
C THR A 57 10.67 11.79 -2.20
N ALA A 58 11.64 12.33 -2.93
CA ALA A 58 13.05 12.34 -2.54
C ALA A 58 13.28 13.17 -1.26
N ASP A 59 12.66 14.35 -1.16
CA ASP A 59 12.76 15.21 0.02
C ASP A 59 12.27 14.51 1.28
N LEU A 60 11.13 13.77 1.19
CA LEU A 60 10.64 12.99 2.31
C LEU A 60 11.61 11.87 2.67
N LEU A 61 12.07 11.08 1.70
CA LEU A 61 12.98 9.97 1.94
C LEU A 61 14.31 10.45 2.55
N ASP A 62 14.87 11.53 2.05
CA ASP A 62 16.11 12.09 2.61
C ASP A 62 15.94 12.68 4.00
N SER A 63 14.75 13.20 4.31
CA SER A 63 14.43 13.67 5.66
C SER A 63 14.32 12.54 6.69
N ILE A 64 13.84 11.37 6.28
CA ILE A 64 13.61 10.18 7.13
C ILE A 64 14.86 9.29 7.18
N LYS A 65 15.54 9.11 6.04
CA LYS A 65 16.68 8.19 5.86
C LYS A 65 16.36 6.77 6.31
N PRO A 66 15.33 6.13 5.72
CA PRO A 66 14.86 4.84 6.17
C PRO A 66 15.90 3.74 5.93
N HIS A 67 15.93 2.74 6.80
CA HIS A 67 16.69 1.50 6.57
C HIS A 67 15.94 0.55 5.64
N GLN A 68 14.61 0.61 5.66
CA GLN A 68 13.74 -0.24 4.84
C GLN A 68 12.57 0.57 4.29
N ILE A 69 12.23 0.32 3.03
CA ILE A 69 11.05 0.87 2.36
C ILE A 69 10.15 -0.30 2.00
N TYR A 70 8.90 -0.26 2.43
CA TYR A 70 7.87 -1.22 2.00
C TYR A 70 6.92 -0.54 1.02
N ALA A 71 6.91 -0.97 -0.21
CA ALA A 71 6.10 -0.39 -1.28
C ALA A 71 5.15 -1.41 -1.90
N ALA A 72 4.01 -0.95 -2.40
CA ALA A 72 3.06 -1.81 -3.09
C ALA A 72 3.64 -2.31 -4.41
N GLY A 73 3.90 -3.63 -4.50
CA GLY A 73 4.41 -4.33 -5.67
C GLY A 73 3.31 -4.90 -6.57
N ASP A 74 2.05 -4.54 -6.33
CA ASP A 74 0.92 -4.97 -7.13
C ASP A 74 0.81 -4.11 -8.40
N LEU A 75 1.51 -4.53 -9.45
CA LEU A 75 1.58 -3.82 -10.73
C LEU A 75 0.36 -4.07 -11.62
N SER A 76 -0.50 -5.02 -11.25
CA SER A 76 -1.77 -5.32 -11.92
C SER A 76 -2.92 -4.42 -11.46
N ASP A 77 -2.65 -3.46 -10.58
CA ASP A 77 -3.60 -2.44 -10.14
C ASP A 77 -4.32 -1.81 -11.35
N PRO A 78 -5.65 -1.99 -11.47
CA PRO A 78 -6.42 -1.52 -12.62
C PRO A 78 -6.41 0.00 -12.77
N HIS A 79 -6.14 0.73 -11.68
CA HIS A 79 -6.04 2.19 -11.68
C HIS A 79 -4.63 2.70 -11.99
N GLY A 80 -3.63 1.84 -11.96
CA GLY A 80 -2.22 2.17 -12.17
C GLY A 80 -1.58 3.03 -11.08
N THR A 81 -2.29 3.30 -9.98
CA THR A 81 -1.79 4.19 -8.91
C THR A 81 -0.60 3.58 -8.19
N HIS A 82 -0.67 2.28 -7.83
CA HIS A 82 0.43 1.59 -7.15
C HIS A 82 1.70 1.60 -8.01
N ARG A 83 1.56 1.31 -9.30
CA ARG A 83 2.67 1.34 -10.26
C ARG A 83 3.32 2.71 -10.38
N VAL A 84 2.53 3.79 -10.43
CA VAL A 84 3.06 5.16 -10.50
C VAL A 84 3.73 5.55 -9.19
N CYS A 85 3.13 5.24 -8.04
CA CYS A 85 3.75 5.47 -6.73
C CYS A 85 5.09 4.72 -6.58
N LEU A 86 5.15 3.45 -7.00
CA LEU A 86 6.40 2.68 -6.98
C LEU A 86 7.46 3.30 -7.88
N GLY A 87 7.05 3.79 -9.08
CA GLY A 87 7.93 4.52 -9.97
C GLY A 87 8.50 5.80 -9.34
N ALA A 88 7.69 6.54 -8.58
CA ALA A 88 8.15 7.72 -7.85
C ALA A 88 9.20 7.35 -6.79
N VAL A 89 8.97 6.28 -6.03
CA VAL A 89 9.94 5.80 -5.03
C VAL A 89 11.27 5.42 -5.69
N PHE A 90 11.25 4.62 -6.75
CA PHE A 90 12.48 4.19 -7.41
C PHE A 90 13.26 5.36 -8.03
N GLN A 91 12.59 6.28 -8.71
CA GLN A 91 13.27 7.44 -9.29
C GLN A 91 13.79 8.39 -8.20
N ALA A 92 13.08 8.54 -7.08
CA ALA A 92 13.58 9.29 -5.93
C ALA A 92 14.83 8.63 -5.32
N MET A 93 14.84 7.31 -5.15
CA MET A 93 16.01 6.56 -4.67
C MET A 93 17.19 6.66 -5.63
N GLU A 94 16.95 6.64 -6.94
CA GLU A 94 17.98 6.87 -7.96
C GLU A 94 18.59 8.27 -7.85
N THR A 95 17.75 9.30 -7.65
CA THR A 95 18.23 10.68 -7.42
C THR A 95 19.09 10.80 -6.17
N LEU A 96 18.84 9.97 -5.16
CA LEU A 96 19.57 9.97 -3.87
C LEU A 96 20.68 8.91 -3.79
N ALA A 97 21.02 8.26 -4.90
CA ALA A 97 21.92 7.09 -4.94
C ALA A 97 23.31 7.33 -4.33
N ASP A 98 23.80 8.58 -4.37
CA ASP A 98 25.12 8.94 -3.81
C ASP A 98 25.12 9.01 -2.27
N ASN A 99 23.96 9.08 -1.63
CA ASN A 99 23.85 9.14 -0.18
C ASN A 99 24.16 7.77 0.46
N GLU A 100 24.91 7.77 1.55
CA GLU A 100 25.30 6.54 2.24
C GLU A 100 24.08 5.75 2.77
N TRP A 101 23.07 6.46 3.28
CA TRP A 101 21.87 5.79 3.76
C TRP A 101 21.09 5.08 2.63
N THR A 102 21.09 5.63 1.41
CA THR A 102 20.42 5.04 0.25
C THR A 102 21.06 3.71 -0.14
N LYS A 103 22.40 3.62 -0.09
CA LYS A 103 23.14 2.39 -0.38
C LYS A 103 22.85 1.26 0.61
N ALA A 104 22.49 1.62 1.85
CA ALA A 104 22.16 0.67 2.91
C ALA A 104 20.65 0.40 3.03
N CYS A 105 19.81 1.10 2.29
CA CYS A 105 18.36 0.97 2.36
C CYS A 105 17.86 -0.20 1.51
N GLU A 106 17.09 -1.08 2.11
CA GLU A 106 16.43 -2.18 1.41
C GLU A 106 15.01 -1.79 0.98
N THR A 107 14.61 -2.16 -0.23
CA THR A 107 13.24 -1.94 -0.70
C THR A 107 12.51 -3.28 -0.87
N TRP A 108 11.44 -3.45 -0.11
CA TRP A 108 10.58 -4.62 -0.12
C TRP A 108 9.27 -4.33 -0.83
N LEU A 109 8.88 -5.23 -1.71
CA LEU A 109 7.62 -5.11 -2.44
C LEU A 109 6.59 -6.05 -1.83
N TYR A 110 5.47 -5.51 -1.34
CA TYR A 110 4.38 -6.33 -0.85
C TYR A 110 3.23 -6.42 -1.86
N ARG A 111 2.49 -7.51 -1.80
CA ARG A 111 1.22 -7.72 -2.52
C ARG A 111 0.11 -8.05 -1.52
N GLY A 112 -1.09 -8.32 -1.99
CA GLY A 112 -2.23 -8.73 -1.17
C GLY A 112 -3.53 -8.00 -1.46
N ALA A 113 -3.49 -6.88 -2.20
CA ALA A 113 -4.72 -6.17 -2.59
C ALA A 113 -5.42 -6.88 -3.75
N TRP A 114 -4.71 -7.15 -4.83
CA TRP A 114 -5.24 -7.71 -6.08
C TRP A 114 -4.76 -9.14 -6.34
N GLN A 115 -3.52 -9.44 -6.02
CA GLN A 115 -2.90 -10.75 -6.18
C GLN A 115 -1.81 -10.95 -5.12
N GLU A 116 -1.36 -12.21 -4.94
CA GLU A 116 -0.19 -12.54 -4.13
C GLU A 116 1.02 -12.83 -5.00
N TRP A 117 2.21 -12.93 -4.37
CA TRP A 117 3.41 -13.46 -4.97
C TRP A 117 3.27 -14.97 -5.17
N GLU A 118 3.85 -15.49 -6.24
CA GLU A 118 4.03 -16.94 -6.33
C GLU A 118 5.02 -17.40 -5.24
N PRO A 119 4.83 -18.59 -4.66
CA PRO A 119 5.66 -19.05 -3.54
C PRO A 119 7.17 -18.99 -3.78
N HIS A 120 7.61 -19.20 -5.01
CA HIS A 120 9.02 -19.13 -5.38
C HIS A 120 9.57 -17.72 -5.56
N GLU A 121 8.71 -16.69 -5.54
CA GLU A 121 9.06 -15.27 -5.59
C GLU A 121 9.10 -14.64 -4.20
N ILE A 122 8.62 -15.35 -3.16
CA ILE A 122 8.55 -14.82 -1.80
C ILE A 122 9.92 -14.91 -1.14
N GLU A 123 10.53 -13.77 -0.85
CA GLU A 123 11.80 -13.69 -0.14
C GLU A 123 11.63 -13.44 1.36
N MET A 124 10.47 -12.86 1.76
CA MET A 124 10.13 -12.60 3.15
C MET A 124 8.67 -12.97 3.41
N ALA A 125 8.43 -13.87 4.34
CA ALA A 125 7.11 -14.18 4.88
C ALA A 125 7.03 -13.70 6.34
N VAL A 126 5.97 -12.96 6.66
CA VAL A 126 5.75 -12.42 8.00
C VAL A 126 4.56 -13.15 8.62
N PRO A 127 4.77 -13.97 9.67
CA PRO A 127 3.67 -14.63 10.35
C PRO A 127 2.81 -13.60 11.09
N LEU A 128 1.51 -13.81 11.10
CA LEU A 128 0.55 -12.94 11.76
C LEU A 128 -0.22 -13.72 12.82
N SER A 129 -0.27 -13.19 14.03
CA SER A 129 -1.15 -13.70 15.07
C SER A 129 -2.63 -13.39 14.75
N PRO A 130 -3.59 -14.12 15.34
CA PRO A 130 -5.01 -13.81 15.20
C PRO A 130 -5.35 -12.36 15.58
N GLU A 131 -4.69 -11.79 16.57
CA GLU A 131 -4.86 -10.41 17.00
C GLU A 131 -4.36 -9.40 15.96
N GLU A 132 -3.29 -9.73 15.26
CA GLU A 132 -2.76 -8.88 14.17
C GLU A 132 -3.66 -8.93 12.94
N VAL A 133 -4.21 -10.09 12.60
CA VAL A 133 -5.22 -10.23 11.55
C VAL A 133 -6.47 -9.42 11.88
N GLU A 134 -6.97 -9.50 13.12
CA GLU A 134 -8.09 -8.68 13.57
C GLU A 134 -7.78 -7.18 13.52
N ARG A 135 -6.59 -6.77 13.96
CA ARG A 135 -6.13 -5.37 13.86
C ARG A 135 -6.10 -4.88 12.41
N LYS A 136 -5.61 -5.72 11.49
CA LYS A 136 -5.63 -5.45 10.05
C LYS A 136 -7.06 -5.25 9.54
N ARG A 137 -7.99 -6.13 9.92
CA ARG A 137 -9.41 -6.04 9.56
C ARG A 137 -10.02 -4.73 10.06
N MET A 138 -9.80 -4.40 11.32
CA MET A 138 -10.31 -3.17 11.92
C MET A 138 -9.69 -1.91 11.32
N ALA A 139 -8.44 -1.96 10.85
CA ALA A 139 -7.82 -0.89 10.08
C ALA A 139 -8.52 -0.68 8.72
N ILE A 140 -8.88 -1.76 8.03
CA ILE A 140 -9.67 -1.70 6.78
C ILE A 140 -11.03 -1.06 7.06
N PHE A 141 -11.69 -1.38 8.17
CA PHE A 141 -12.99 -0.80 8.54
C PHE A 141 -12.93 0.69 8.85
N LYS A 142 -11.76 1.27 9.12
CA LYS A 142 -11.60 2.74 9.21
C LYS A 142 -11.81 3.45 7.87
N HIS A 143 -11.77 2.73 6.75
CA HIS A 143 -12.07 3.24 5.42
C HIS A 143 -13.57 3.10 5.08
N GLU A 144 -14.42 3.70 5.92
CA GLU A 144 -15.88 3.58 5.88
C GLU A 144 -16.49 3.88 4.50
N SER A 145 -15.96 4.87 3.77
CA SER A 145 -16.46 5.23 2.45
C SER A 145 -16.13 4.20 1.36
N GLN A 146 -15.27 3.22 1.63
CA GLN A 146 -14.71 2.31 0.64
C GLN A 146 -14.80 0.83 1.04
N LYS A 147 -15.03 0.51 2.31
CA LYS A 147 -14.94 -0.86 2.85
C LYS A 147 -15.90 -1.86 2.23
N ASP A 148 -17.11 -1.42 1.88
CA ASP A 148 -18.21 -2.29 1.43
C ASP A 148 -18.27 -2.46 -0.09
N ARG A 149 -17.50 -1.68 -0.85
CA ARG A 149 -17.56 -1.64 -2.31
C ARG A 149 -16.18 -1.82 -2.96
N ALA A 150 -15.62 -3.00 -2.82
CA ALA A 150 -14.51 -3.35 -3.69
C ALA A 150 -15.07 -3.73 -5.07
N LEU A 151 -14.94 -2.84 -6.03
CA LEU A 151 -15.40 -3.05 -7.41
C LEU A 151 -14.56 -4.07 -8.19
N PHE A 152 -13.50 -4.59 -7.59
CA PHE A 152 -12.53 -5.48 -8.22
C PHE A 152 -12.20 -6.67 -7.30
N PRO A 153 -11.92 -7.85 -7.87
CA PRO A 153 -11.63 -8.17 -9.27
C PRO A 153 -12.82 -8.37 -10.20
N GLY A 154 -14.06 -8.16 -9.79
CA GLY A 154 -15.18 -8.21 -10.72
C GLY A 154 -16.53 -8.56 -10.07
N PRO A 155 -17.62 -8.52 -10.84
CA PRO A 155 -18.99 -8.67 -10.33
C PRO A 155 -19.33 -10.08 -9.82
N THR A 156 -18.45 -11.05 -10.04
CA THR A 156 -18.64 -12.45 -9.62
C THR A 156 -18.12 -12.76 -8.22
N ASP A 157 -17.29 -11.90 -7.63
CA ASP A 157 -16.78 -12.09 -6.26
C ASP A 157 -17.61 -11.25 -5.29
N SER A 158 -18.50 -11.92 -4.55
CA SER A 158 -19.40 -11.28 -3.58
C SER A 158 -18.74 -10.99 -2.22
N ARG A 159 -17.49 -11.42 -2.01
CA ARG A 159 -16.79 -11.20 -0.75
C ARG A 159 -16.43 -9.72 -0.59
N GLU A 160 -16.48 -9.23 0.63
CA GLU A 160 -15.97 -7.92 0.99
C GLU A 160 -14.42 -7.87 0.84
N PHE A 161 -13.88 -6.67 0.72
CA PHE A 161 -12.44 -6.48 0.51
C PHE A 161 -11.59 -7.15 1.60
N TRP A 162 -11.97 -7.01 2.87
CA TRP A 162 -11.24 -7.60 4.00
C TRP A 162 -11.26 -9.13 3.97
N GLN A 163 -12.38 -9.75 3.56
CA GLN A 163 -12.49 -11.21 3.43
C GLN A 163 -11.50 -11.74 2.38
N ARG A 164 -11.42 -11.06 1.24
CA ARG A 164 -10.46 -11.43 0.19
C ARG A 164 -9.00 -11.29 0.65
N ALA A 165 -8.71 -10.23 1.41
CA ALA A 165 -7.37 -10.01 1.94
C ALA A 165 -6.97 -11.10 2.96
N GLU A 166 -7.90 -11.51 3.85
CA GLU A 166 -7.66 -12.60 4.79
C GLU A 166 -7.54 -13.96 4.11
N ASP A 167 -8.40 -14.24 3.13
CA ASP A 167 -8.35 -15.50 2.40
C ASP A 167 -6.99 -15.68 1.69
N ARG A 168 -6.43 -14.61 1.13
CA ARG A 168 -5.08 -14.66 0.53
C ARG A 168 -4.02 -15.00 1.58
N ASN A 169 -4.04 -14.37 2.74
CA ASN A 169 -3.11 -14.70 3.82
C ASN A 169 -3.23 -16.18 4.21
N LYS A 170 -4.46 -16.68 4.39
CA LYS A 170 -4.72 -18.10 4.70
C LYS A 170 -4.24 -19.03 3.60
N ASP A 171 -4.44 -18.66 2.34
CA ASP A 171 -4.01 -19.50 1.21
C ASP A 171 -2.47 -19.56 1.13
N THR A 172 -1.79 -18.45 1.39
CA THR A 172 -0.31 -18.44 1.49
C THR A 172 0.16 -19.30 2.66
N ALA A 173 -0.42 -19.17 3.85
CA ALA A 173 -0.10 -20.01 5.01
C ALA A 173 -0.28 -21.50 4.70
N ARG A 174 -1.39 -21.90 4.09
CA ARG A 174 -1.64 -23.30 3.68
C ARG A 174 -0.59 -23.85 2.70
N ILE A 175 0.01 -22.99 1.88
CA ILE A 175 1.10 -23.41 0.99
C ILE A 175 2.33 -23.70 1.82
N TYR A 176 2.68 -22.84 2.77
CA TYR A 176 3.82 -23.06 3.67
C TYR A 176 3.64 -24.31 4.53
N ASP A 177 2.41 -24.58 5.02
CA ASP A 177 2.10 -25.83 5.73
C ASP A 177 2.43 -27.07 4.90
N LYS A 178 2.01 -27.06 3.62
CA LYS A 178 2.31 -28.15 2.69
C LYS A 178 3.81 -28.31 2.42
N LEU A 179 4.58 -27.24 2.54
CA LEU A 179 6.04 -27.27 2.43
C LEU A 179 6.71 -27.69 3.75
N GLY A 180 5.94 -27.94 4.81
CA GLY A 180 6.45 -28.39 6.11
C GLY A 180 6.95 -27.24 7.00
N LEU A 181 6.37 -26.07 6.87
CA LEU A 181 6.69 -24.88 7.66
C LEU A 181 5.47 -24.45 8.52
N PRO A 182 4.96 -25.33 9.42
CA PRO A 182 3.70 -25.07 10.16
C PRO A 182 3.78 -23.89 11.13
N GLU A 183 4.96 -23.41 11.47
CA GLU A 183 5.16 -22.22 12.30
C GLU A 183 4.71 -20.91 11.65
N TYR A 184 4.31 -20.96 10.38
CA TYR A 184 3.79 -19.81 9.63
C TYR A 184 2.26 -19.81 9.50
N GLU A 185 1.59 -20.66 10.26
CA GLU A 185 0.13 -20.68 10.34
C GLU A 185 -0.45 -19.39 10.97
#